data_b849c5bf4be15d08fc3202dd200126d7
#
_entry.id   b849c5bf4be15d08fc3202dd200126d7
#
_cell.length_a   1.000
_cell.length_b   1.000
_cell.length_c   1.000
_cell.angle_alpha   90.00
_cell.angle_beta   90.00
_cell.angle_gamma   90.00
#
_symmetry.space_group_name_H-M   'P 1'
#
loop_
_entity.id
_entity.type
_entity.pdbx_description
1 polymer ?
#
loop_
_entity_poly.entity_id
_entity_poly.type
_entity_poly.pdbx_seq_one_letter_code
_entity_poly.pdbx_strand_id
1 'polypeptide(L)'
;RGFHKEMGLFNASMEFFICILSVAVIAVGGWLIMKGQMDYVGLITFSLYITTFISPIRKLANFAEMFSNGFAGLHRFIELMATEPTIQDAPGAVELSQVRGEVELDHVSFTYPGSSEVLHDIDLTVAAGETVAIVGPSGGGKSTLCQLVPRFYDVTEGSIRVDGLDVRQVTQRSLR
;
A
#
# COMPACT_ATOMS: atom_id res chain seq x y z
N ARG A 1 3.41 18.04 4.71
CA ARG A 1 3.89 18.96 5.80
C ARG A 1 2.80 19.93 6.29
N GLY A 2 1.77 20.30 5.50
CA GLY A 2 0.67 21.18 5.92
C GLY A 2 -0.29 20.53 6.94
N PHE A 3 -0.75 19.33 6.67
CA PHE A 3 -1.76 18.63 7.46
C PHE A 3 -1.40 18.44 8.95
N HIS A 4 -0.17 18.04 9.26
CA HIS A 4 0.28 17.90 10.65
C HIS A 4 0.38 19.23 11.40
N LYS A 5 0.62 20.33 10.69
CA LYS A 5 0.66 21.67 11.27
C LYS A 5 -0.74 22.16 11.64
N GLU A 6 -1.71 21.94 10.74
CA GLU A 6 -3.12 22.30 10.97
C GLU A 6 -3.74 21.48 12.10
N MET A 7 -3.41 20.18 12.16
CA MET A 7 -3.83 19.29 13.23
C MET A 7 -3.23 19.69 14.59
N GLY A 8 -1.95 20.04 14.61
CA GLY A 8 -1.28 20.57 15.82
C GLY A 8 -1.94 21.85 16.31
N LEU A 9 -2.29 22.76 15.40
CA LEU A 9 -2.98 24.01 15.74
C LEU A 9 -4.40 23.75 16.25
N PHE A 10 -5.14 22.82 15.64
CA PHE A 10 -6.46 22.41 16.09
C PHE A 10 -6.42 21.84 17.52
N ASN A 11 -5.52 20.90 17.79
CA ASN A 11 -5.36 20.32 19.12
C ASN A 11 -4.94 21.36 20.16
N ALA A 12 -4.01 22.25 19.83
CA ALA A 12 -3.59 23.33 20.73
C ALA A 12 -4.74 24.31 21.03
N SER A 13 -5.54 24.67 20.02
CA SER A 13 -6.70 25.56 20.23
C SER A 13 -7.78 24.89 21.07
N MET A 14 -8.03 23.60 20.87
CA MET A 14 -9.00 22.83 21.66
C MET A 14 -8.56 22.75 23.14
N GLU A 15 -7.29 22.47 23.42
CA GLU A 15 -6.73 22.49 24.78
C GLU A 15 -6.85 23.88 25.43
N PHE A 16 -6.59 24.93 24.68
CA PHE A 16 -6.73 26.31 25.16
C PHE A 16 -8.14 26.63 25.59
N PHE A 17 -9.15 26.28 24.79
CA PHE A 17 -10.55 26.48 25.14
C PHE A 17 -11.00 25.64 26.33
N ILE A 18 -10.54 24.42 26.46
CA ILE A 18 -10.80 23.55 27.61
C ILE A 18 -10.20 24.14 28.90
N CYS A 19 -9.00 24.69 28.81
CA CYS A 19 -8.33 25.33 29.93
C CYS A 19 -9.12 26.57 30.37
N ILE A 20 -9.52 27.44 29.44
CA ILE A 20 -10.38 28.61 29.72
C ILE A 20 -11.70 28.19 30.38
N LEU A 21 -12.35 27.17 29.85
CA LEU A 21 -13.60 26.64 30.39
C LEU A 21 -13.42 26.20 31.85
N SER A 22 -12.35 25.47 32.15
CA SER A 22 -12.06 24.99 33.49
C SER A 22 -11.82 26.15 34.47
N VAL A 23 -11.06 27.16 34.06
CA VAL A 23 -10.83 28.37 34.87
C VAL A 23 -12.12 29.14 35.08
N ALA A 24 -12.92 29.31 34.05
CA ALA A 24 -14.21 30.01 34.15
C ALA A 24 -15.16 29.31 35.13
N VAL A 25 -15.23 27.96 35.09
CA VAL A 25 -16.07 27.17 36.01
C VAL A 25 -15.63 27.37 37.46
N ILE A 26 -14.35 27.33 37.74
CA ILE A 26 -13.81 27.55 39.10
C ILE A 26 -14.08 28.98 39.57
N ALA A 27 -13.89 30.00 38.72
CA ALA A 27 -14.09 31.37 39.02
C ALA A 27 -15.57 31.71 39.32
N VAL A 28 -16.48 31.26 38.40
CA VAL A 28 -17.93 31.48 38.54
C VAL A 28 -18.49 30.66 39.70
N GLY A 29 -18.09 29.41 39.86
CA GLY A 29 -18.51 28.57 40.98
C GLY A 29 -18.06 29.11 42.33
N GLY A 30 -16.78 29.58 42.44
CA GLY A 30 -16.29 30.25 43.65
C GLY A 30 -17.09 31.53 43.99
N TRP A 31 -17.44 32.31 42.96
CA TRP A 31 -18.27 33.51 43.16
C TRP A 31 -19.68 33.15 43.62
N LEU A 32 -20.31 32.08 43.09
CA LEU A 32 -21.63 31.59 43.51
C LEU A 32 -21.59 31.05 44.94
N ILE A 33 -20.51 30.41 45.38
CA ILE A 33 -20.31 29.98 46.76
C ILE A 33 -20.26 31.18 47.70
N MET A 34 -19.49 32.22 47.35
CA MET A 34 -19.44 33.45 48.16
C MET A 34 -20.79 34.15 48.29
N LYS A 35 -21.70 34.00 47.31
CA LYS A 35 -23.07 34.47 47.34
C LYS A 35 -24.05 33.54 48.08
N GLY A 36 -23.60 32.39 48.55
CA GLY A 36 -24.47 31.41 49.20
C GLY A 36 -25.44 30.68 48.27
N GLN A 37 -25.22 30.76 46.95
CA GLN A 37 -26.08 30.14 45.92
C GLN A 37 -25.61 28.74 45.49
N MET A 38 -24.45 28.33 45.87
CA MET A 38 -23.84 27.02 45.60
C MET A 38 -23.02 26.54 46.79
N ASP A 39 -22.95 25.25 47.00
CA ASP A 39 -22.06 24.62 47.99
C ASP A 39 -20.79 24.07 47.32
N TYR A 40 -19.83 23.71 48.14
CA TYR A 40 -18.56 23.13 47.65
C TYR A 40 -18.75 21.80 46.93
N VAL A 41 -19.74 21.00 47.36
CA VAL A 41 -20.02 19.70 46.75
C VAL A 41 -20.57 19.89 45.33
N GLY A 42 -21.43 20.91 45.16
CA GLY A 42 -21.97 21.29 43.85
C GLY A 42 -20.88 21.71 42.86
N LEU A 43 -19.91 22.53 43.30
CA LEU A 43 -18.77 22.93 42.46
C LEU A 43 -17.90 21.75 42.05
N ILE A 44 -17.56 20.84 42.99
CA ILE A 44 -16.77 19.66 42.73
C ILE A 44 -17.53 18.75 41.74
N THR A 45 -18.81 18.50 41.98
CA THR A 45 -19.64 17.64 41.12
C THR A 45 -19.73 18.21 39.70
N PHE A 46 -19.90 19.52 39.56
CA PHE A 46 -19.98 20.18 38.26
C PHE A 46 -18.63 20.12 37.52
N SER A 47 -17.52 20.32 38.23
CA SER A 47 -16.18 20.17 37.67
C SER A 47 -15.89 18.75 37.16
N LEU A 48 -16.34 17.73 37.90
CA LEU A 48 -16.25 16.34 37.48
C LEU A 48 -17.08 16.05 36.21
N TYR A 49 -18.28 16.59 36.12
CA TYR A 49 -19.10 16.45 34.92
C TYR A 49 -18.43 17.07 33.69
N ILE A 50 -17.89 18.28 33.81
CA ILE A 50 -17.18 18.94 32.71
C ILE A 50 -16.01 18.09 32.25
N THR A 51 -15.16 17.62 33.19
CA THR A 51 -14.00 16.78 32.85
C THR A 51 -14.43 15.48 32.17
N THR A 52 -15.53 14.86 32.62
CA THR A 52 -16.10 13.66 32.03
C THR A 52 -16.63 13.90 30.62
N PHE A 53 -17.28 15.06 30.35
CA PHE A 53 -17.79 15.41 29.04
C PHE A 53 -16.71 15.77 28.02
N ILE A 54 -15.58 16.31 28.44
CA ILE A 54 -14.46 16.66 27.56
C ILE A 54 -13.89 15.43 26.86
N SER A 55 -13.79 14.31 27.59
CA SER A 55 -13.21 13.06 27.05
C SER A 55 -13.97 12.52 25.80
N PRO A 56 -15.31 12.37 25.78
CA PRO A 56 -16.06 12.00 24.59
C PRO A 56 -15.88 12.98 23.42
N ILE A 57 -15.83 14.29 23.69
CA ILE A 57 -15.62 15.30 22.63
C ILE A 57 -14.27 15.12 21.96
N ARG A 58 -13.21 14.89 22.72
CA ARG A 58 -11.88 14.57 22.18
C ARG A 58 -11.90 13.29 21.35
N LYS A 59 -12.59 12.25 21.83
CA LYS A 59 -12.71 10.99 21.09
C LYS A 59 -13.44 11.17 19.77
N LEU A 60 -14.49 12.00 19.72
CA LEU A 60 -15.20 12.32 18.47
C LEU A 60 -14.31 13.07 17.47
N ALA A 61 -13.53 14.05 17.95
CA ALA A 61 -12.59 14.78 17.10
C ALA A 61 -11.53 13.85 16.49
N ASN A 62 -10.93 12.97 17.30
CA ASN A 62 -9.96 11.98 16.85
C ASN A 62 -10.59 10.91 15.94
N PHE A 63 -11.86 10.57 16.18
CA PHE A 63 -12.59 9.62 15.34
C PHE A 63 -12.76 10.13 13.91
N ALA A 64 -13.02 11.42 13.71
CA ALA A 64 -13.14 12.02 12.39
C ALA A 64 -11.84 11.87 11.58
N GLU A 65 -10.68 12.05 12.22
CA GLU A 65 -9.37 11.83 11.60
C GLU A 65 -9.14 10.35 11.28
N MET A 66 -9.38 9.46 12.24
CA MET A 66 -9.22 8.01 12.06
C MET A 66 -10.12 7.50 10.93
N PHE A 67 -11.35 8.01 10.85
CA PHE A 67 -12.31 7.66 9.81
C PHE A 67 -11.83 8.10 8.43
N SER A 68 -11.34 9.34 8.30
CA SER A 68 -10.79 9.85 7.03
C SER A 68 -9.59 9.02 6.55
N ASN A 69 -8.66 8.71 7.44
CA ASN A 69 -7.49 7.88 7.12
C ASN A 69 -7.89 6.43 6.77
N GLY A 70 -8.87 5.87 7.47
CA GLY A 70 -9.42 4.54 7.22
C GLY A 70 -10.08 4.44 5.84
N PHE A 71 -10.85 5.44 5.43
CA PHE A 71 -11.47 5.50 4.10
C PHE A 71 -10.42 5.58 2.98
N ALA A 72 -9.36 6.38 3.17
CA ALA A 72 -8.28 6.47 2.19
C ALA A 72 -7.55 5.12 2.03
N GLY A 73 -7.34 4.40 3.13
CA GLY A 73 -6.76 3.06 3.11
C GLY A 73 -7.67 2.03 2.43
N LEU A 74 -8.96 2.06 2.75
CA LEU A 74 -9.96 1.19 2.14
C LEU A 74 -10.09 1.44 0.63
N HIS A 75 -10.06 2.70 0.19
CA HIS A 75 -10.11 3.03 -1.24
C HIS A 75 -8.94 2.44 -2.00
N ARG A 76 -7.71 2.58 -1.48
CA ARG A 76 -6.52 1.95 -2.07
C ARG A 76 -6.58 0.43 -2.09
N PHE A 77 -7.14 -0.17 -1.04
CA PHE A 77 -7.33 -1.62 -0.99
C PHE A 77 -8.31 -2.08 -2.07
N ILE A 78 -9.45 -1.40 -2.24
CA ILE A 78 -10.43 -1.71 -3.29
C ILE A 78 -9.81 -1.53 -4.68
N GLU A 79 -9.06 -0.45 -4.92
CA GLU A 79 -8.35 -0.20 -6.17
C GLU A 79 -7.36 -1.32 -6.50
N LEU A 80 -6.57 -1.75 -5.50
CA LEU A 80 -5.65 -2.88 -5.65
C LEU A 80 -6.39 -4.19 -5.96
N MET A 81 -7.50 -4.47 -5.26
CA MET A 81 -8.30 -5.68 -5.49
C MET A 81 -9.06 -5.66 -6.82
N ALA A 82 -9.36 -4.48 -7.34
CA ALA A 82 -10.00 -4.30 -8.64
C ALA A 82 -9.00 -4.32 -9.81
N THR A 83 -7.69 -4.29 -9.52
CA THR A 83 -6.66 -4.33 -10.57
C THR A 83 -6.60 -5.72 -11.17
N GLU A 84 -6.94 -5.85 -12.43
CA GLU A 84 -6.82 -7.10 -13.17
C GLU A 84 -5.35 -7.36 -13.52
N PRO A 85 -4.82 -8.57 -13.24
CA PRO A 85 -3.46 -8.94 -13.64
C PRO A 85 -3.35 -8.91 -15.18
N THR A 86 -2.31 -8.24 -15.67
CA THR A 86 -2.01 -8.18 -17.12
C THR A 86 -1.60 -9.54 -17.68
N ILE A 87 -0.93 -10.36 -16.85
CA ILE A 87 -0.51 -11.71 -17.22
C ILE A 87 -1.46 -12.70 -16.55
N GLN A 88 -2.21 -13.44 -17.37
CA GLN A 88 -3.13 -14.47 -16.92
C GLN A 88 -2.81 -15.79 -17.63
N ASP A 89 -3.21 -16.90 -17.01
CA ASP A 89 -3.08 -18.21 -17.64
C ASP A 89 -4.01 -18.30 -18.85
N ALA A 90 -3.48 -18.80 -19.96
CA ALA A 90 -4.28 -19.01 -21.16
C ALA A 90 -5.38 -20.07 -20.90
N PRO A 91 -6.55 -19.99 -21.58
CA PRO A 91 -7.52 -21.06 -21.54
C PRO A 91 -6.90 -22.37 -22.01
N GLY A 92 -6.86 -23.39 -21.13
CA GLY A 92 -6.22 -24.68 -21.44
C GLY A 92 -4.71 -24.72 -21.15
N ALA A 93 -4.16 -23.76 -20.40
CA ALA A 93 -2.76 -23.80 -19.97
C ALA A 93 -2.45 -25.11 -19.23
N VAL A 94 -1.31 -25.73 -19.56
CA VAL A 94 -0.87 -27.00 -19.00
C VAL A 94 0.08 -26.79 -17.80
N GLU A 95 0.06 -27.70 -16.84
CA GLU A 95 1.05 -27.71 -15.76
C GLU A 95 2.37 -28.33 -16.25
N LEU A 96 3.49 -27.66 -15.98
CA LEU A 96 4.81 -28.24 -16.17
C LEU A 96 5.01 -29.40 -15.17
N SER A 97 5.20 -30.60 -15.71
CA SER A 97 5.48 -31.79 -14.93
C SER A 97 6.81 -32.39 -15.35
N GLN A 98 7.59 -32.91 -14.41
CA GLN A 98 8.92 -33.54 -14.64
C GLN A 98 9.91 -32.59 -15.35
N VAL A 99 10.01 -31.36 -14.84
CA VAL A 99 10.86 -30.29 -15.41
C VAL A 99 12.33 -30.71 -15.41
N ARG A 100 12.96 -30.69 -16.58
CA ARG A 100 14.40 -30.87 -16.77
C ARG A 100 15.17 -29.56 -16.69
N GLY A 101 14.48 -28.44 -17.03
CA GLY A 101 15.01 -27.09 -16.94
C GLY A 101 15.81 -26.64 -18.17
N GLU A 102 15.50 -27.18 -19.35
CA GLU A 102 15.97 -26.61 -20.61
C GLU A 102 15.20 -25.34 -20.92
N VAL A 103 15.90 -24.23 -21.24
CA VAL A 103 15.29 -22.93 -21.56
C VAL A 103 15.76 -22.50 -22.95
N GLU A 104 14.79 -22.17 -23.80
CA GLU A 104 15.03 -21.70 -25.17
C GLU A 104 14.36 -20.33 -25.36
N LEU A 105 15.13 -19.35 -25.80
CA LEU A 105 14.67 -18.07 -26.29
C LEU A 105 14.86 -18.07 -27.80
N ASP A 106 13.79 -17.78 -28.53
CA ASP A 106 13.72 -17.84 -29.99
C ASP A 106 13.24 -16.48 -30.53
N HIS A 107 14.16 -15.71 -31.13
CA HIS A 107 13.94 -14.36 -31.65
C HIS A 107 13.23 -13.41 -30.68
N VAL A 108 13.65 -13.41 -29.41
CA VAL A 108 12.98 -12.66 -28.33
C VAL A 108 13.29 -11.18 -28.41
N SER A 109 12.25 -10.36 -28.64
CA SER A 109 12.27 -8.91 -28.47
C SER A 109 11.33 -8.48 -27.39
N PHE A 110 11.70 -7.42 -26.64
CA PHE A 110 10.87 -6.93 -25.54
C PHE A 110 10.94 -5.41 -25.36
N THR A 111 9.76 -4.83 -25.19
CA THR A 111 9.56 -3.40 -24.93
C THR A 111 8.62 -3.22 -23.74
N TYR A 112 9.04 -2.46 -22.71
CA TYR A 112 8.13 -2.06 -21.64
C TYR A 112 7.07 -1.07 -22.15
N PRO A 113 5.84 -1.10 -21.64
CA PRO A 113 4.81 -0.13 -22.00
C PRO A 113 5.31 1.31 -21.84
N GLY A 114 5.30 2.10 -22.93
CA GLY A 114 5.70 3.50 -22.93
C GLY A 114 7.21 3.78 -22.93
N SER A 115 8.06 2.75 -23.14
CA SER A 115 9.51 2.92 -23.26
C SER A 115 10.06 2.45 -24.62
N SER A 116 11.35 2.69 -24.85
CA SER A 116 12.06 2.14 -26.00
C SER A 116 12.30 0.64 -25.82
N GLU A 117 12.57 -0.06 -26.92
CA GLU A 117 12.93 -1.47 -26.94
C GLU A 117 14.16 -1.75 -26.05
N VAL A 118 14.05 -2.77 -25.21
CA VAL A 118 15.07 -3.16 -24.23
C VAL A 118 15.84 -4.40 -24.64
N LEU A 119 15.16 -5.34 -25.29
CA LEU A 119 15.77 -6.55 -25.87
C LEU A 119 15.36 -6.64 -27.33
N HIS A 120 16.32 -6.94 -28.18
CA HIS A 120 16.15 -7.05 -29.61
C HIS A 120 16.73 -8.34 -30.13
N ASP A 121 15.90 -9.18 -30.73
CA ASP A 121 16.24 -10.40 -31.47
C ASP A 121 17.23 -11.31 -30.70
N ILE A 122 16.87 -11.68 -29.47
CA ILE A 122 17.71 -12.51 -28.59
C ILE A 122 17.43 -13.98 -28.84
N ASP A 123 18.47 -14.71 -29.25
CA ASP A 123 18.50 -16.16 -29.36
C ASP A 123 19.43 -16.74 -28.31
N LEU A 124 18.92 -17.65 -27.47
CA LEU A 124 19.69 -18.29 -26.41
C LEU A 124 19.09 -19.66 -26.09
N THR A 125 19.91 -20.67 -26.03
CA THR A 125 19.52 -21.98 -25.51
C THR A 125 20.38 -22.32 -24.30
N VAL A 126 19.73 -22.68 -23.19
CA VAL A 126 20.36 -23.12 -21.94
C VAL A 126 19.96 -24.57 -21.71
N ALA A 127 20.91 -25.46 -21.72
CA ALA A 127 20.65 -26.88 -21.53
C ALA A 127 20.24 -27.22 -20.09
N ALA A 128 19.54 -28.32 -19.91
CA ALA A 128 19.15 -28.82 -18.59
C ALA A 128 20.33 -28.94 -17.63
N GLY A 129 20.25 -28.28 -16.46
CA GLY A 129 21.33 -28.29 -15.45
C GLY A 129 22.52 -27.38 -15.76
N GLU A 130 22.49 -26.64 -16.86
CA GLU A 130 23.52 -25.67 -17.21
C GLU A 130 23.39 -24.39 -16.36
N THR A 131 24.53 -23.77 -16.05
CA THR A 131 24.56 -22.45 -15.39
C THR A 131 25.11 -21.42 -16.37
N VAL A 132 24.31 -20.41 -16.69
CA VAL A 132 24.70 -19.33 -17.61
C VAL A 132 24.82 -18.03 -16.85
N ALA A 133 25.90 -17.28 -17.09
CA ALA A 133 26.08 -15.94 -16.53
C ALA A 133 25.83 -14.88 -17.61
N ILE A 134 24.85 -13.99 -17.37
CA ILE A 134 24.53 -12.87 -18.24
C ILE A 134 25.32 -11.65 -17.79
N VAL A 135 26.28 -11.20 -18.64
CA VAL A 135 27.16 -10.06 -18.34
C VAL A 135 26.91 -8.91 -19.33
N GLY A 136 27.17 -7.69 -18.91
CA GLY A 136 27.03 -6.51 -19.76
C GLY A 136 26.86 -5.22 -18.97
N PRO A 137 26.80 -4.06 -19.63
CA PRO A 137 26.65 -2.75 -18.98
C PRO A 137 25.32 -2.60 -18.23
N SER A 138 25.28 -1.64 -17.29
CA SER A 138 24.02 -1.29 -16.64
C SER A 138 23.01 -0.77 -17.67
N GLY A 139 21.74 -1.18 -17.56
CA GLY A 139 20.70 -0.86 -18.54
C GLY A 139 20.65 -1.75 -19.79
N GLY A 140 21.55 -2.72 -19.95
CA GLY A 140 21.60 -3.65 -21.10
C GLY A 140 20.57 -4.79 -21.08
N GLY A 141 19.44 -4.67 -20.38
CA GLY A 141 18.33 -5.64 -20.44
C GLY A 141 18.52 -6.94 -19.65
N LYS A 142 19.64 -7.13 -18.92
CA LYS A 142 19.93 -8.39 -18.19
C LYS A 142 18.83 -8.81 -17.21
N SER A 143 18.39 -7.87 -16.37
CA SER A 143 17.31 -8.12 -15.41
C SER A 143 15.97 -8.37 -16.10
N THR A 144 15.74 -7.69 -17.21
CA THR A 144 14.56 -7.89 -18.05
C THR A 144 14.52 -9.31 -18.60
N LEU A 145 15.65 -9.79 -19.15
CA LEU A 145 15.74 -11.16 -19.67
C LEU A 145 15.40 -12.19 -18.60
N CYS A 146 15.98 -12.03 -17.38
CA CYS A 146 15.67 -12.91 -16.25
C CYS A 146 14.21 -12.84 -15.80
N GLN A 147 13.50 -11.73 -16.03
CA GLN A 147 12.08 -11.57 -15.69
C GLN A 147 11.13 -12.15 -16.73
N LEU A 148 11.59 -12.31 -17.98
CA LEU A 148 10.79 -12.90 -19.05
C LEU A 148 10.69 -14.43 -18.91
N VAL A 149 11.71 -15.09 -18.43
CA VAL A 149 11.69 -16.57 -18.27
C VAL A 149 10.59 -17.04 -17.31
N PRO A 150 10.42 -16.47 -16.08
CA PRO A 150 9.29 -16.80 -15.21
C PRO A 150 7.98 -16.10 -15.61
N ARG A 151 7.92 -15.51 -16.79
CA ARG A 151 6.76 -14.83 -17.36
C ARG A 151 6.18 -13.74 -16.42
N PHE A 152 7.05 -12.82 -15.93
CA PHE A 152 6.56 -11.59 -15.31
C PHE A 152 6.04 -10.59 -16.35
N TYR A 153 6.48 -10.74 -17.59
CA TYR A 153 6.01 -10.03 -18.77
C TYR A 153 5.94 -11.02 -19.93
N ASP A 154 5.03 -10.79 -20.87
CA ASP A 154 5.02 -11.50 -22.14
C ASP A 154 5.96 -10.80 -23.13
N VAL A 155 6.67 -11.55 -23.95
CA VAL A 155 7.56 -11.02 -24.98
C VAL A 155 6.77 -10.23 -26.03
N THR A 156 7.39 -9.20 -26.61
CA THR A 156 6.77 -8.42 -27.69
C THR A 156 6.81 -9.19 -28.99
N GLU A 157 7.94 -9.85 -29.27
CA GLU A 157 8.12 -10.74 -30.42
C GLU A 157 8.91 -11.98 -30.00
N GLY A 158 8.80 -13.04 -30.76
CA GLY A 158 9.45 -14.31 -30.50
C GLY A 158 8.74 -15.19 -29.47
N SER A 159 9.46 -16.16 -28.92
CA SER A 159 8.94 -17.08 -27.92
C SER A 159 9.99 -17.50 -26.90
N ILE A 160 9.55 -17.81 -25.68
CA ILE A 160 10.35 -18.44 -24.64
C ILE A 160 9.74 -19.78 -24.31
N ARG A 161 10.57 -20.84 -24.35
CA ARG A 161 10.15 -22.20 -24.06
C ARG A 161 10.91 -22.76 -22.86
N VAL A 162 10.20 -23.53 -22.05
CA VAL A 162 10.80 -24.34 -20.97
C VAL A 162 10.45 -25.79 -21.26
N ASP A 163 11.48 -26.64 -21.41
CA ASP A 163 11.35 -28.04 -21.81
C ASP A 163 10.49 -28.23 -23.10
N GLY A 164 10.65 -27.31 -24.07
CA GLY A 164 9.94 -27.29 -25.34
C GLY A 164 8.53 -26.73 -25.29
N LEU A 165 7.99 -26.33 -24.11
CA LEU A 165 6.66 -25.72 -23.96
C LEU A 165 6.78 -24.21 -23.87
N ASP A 166 6.03 -23.48 -24.68
CA ASP A 166 5.95 -22.01 -24.61
C ASP A 166 5.40 -21.57 -23.24
N VAL A 167 6.11 -20.67 -22.57
CA VAL A 167 5.73 -20.17 -21.24
C VAL A 167 4.34 -19.54 -21.21
N ARG A 168 3.80 -19.09 -22.35
CA ARG A 168 2.42 -18.56 -22.48
C ARG A 168 1.35 -19.66 -22.43
N GLN A 169 1.71 -20.90 -22.70
CA GLN A 169 0.81 -22.07 -22.68
C GLN A 169 0.89 -22.85 -21.37
N VAL A 170 1.74 -22.43 -20.45
CA VAL A 170 1.98 -23.09 -19.16
C VAL A 170 1.32 -22.27 -18.04
N THR A 171 0.82 -22.95 -17.00
CA THR A 171 0.29 -22.24 -15.84
C THR A 171 1.40 -21.51 -15.09
N GLN A 172 1.15 -20.25 -14.69
CA GLN A 172 2.13 -19.44 -13.96
C GLN A 172 2.59 -20.12 -12.66
N ARG A 173 1.67 -20.86 -12.02
CA ARG A 173 1.96 -21.57 -10.78
C ARG A 173 2.99 -22.68 -10.94
N SER A 174 2.99 -23.39 -12.07
CA SER A 174 3.95 -24.46 -12.34
C SER A 174 5.26 -23.95 -12.94
N LEU A 175 5.23 -22.76 -13.58
CA LEU A 175 6.40 -22.11 -14.15
C LEU A 175 7.29 -21.43 -13.10
N ARG A 176 6.70 -20.94 -11.98
CA ARG A 176 7.34 -20.19 -10.88
C ARG A 176 7.57 -21.05 -9.66
#